data_a4acfbd93c4a9aea1d475d703557c83f
#
_entry.id   a4acfbd93c4a9aea1d475d703557c83f
#
_cell.length_a   1.000
_cell.length_b   1.000
_cell.length_c   1.000
_cell.angle_alpha   90.00
_cell.angle_beta   90.00
_cell.angle_gamma   90.00
#
_symmetry.space_group_name_H-M   'P 1'
#
loop_
_entity.id
_entity.type
_entity.pdbx_description
1 polymer ?
#
loop_
_entity_poly.entity_id
_entity_poly.type
_entity_poly.pdbx_seq_one_letter_code
_entity_poly.pdbx_strand_id
1 'polypeptide(L)'
;MHRPPGPAPTSRRPAPGRRPVHVLAAGLAAGSMLLLSACGGSAEASGNSGQRVEGGTIRYAHLQEVPCVYGGWVQQAYLSRSVLDSLVSQTDDGKIVPWLATSWSVSPDRKTWTFKLKPGVEFTDGTPLDAQAVAGNFDYWMDGGNGTVQAHIGDYYSSAEAVDATTLRVHLKAPYGPLLSALSQAYFGIQSPTALATRTEQQNCEAPIGSGPFTVGEWKRGESITLHRNAAYDSAPANARHQGPAHVDSVVWSFVQDNTSRYGSLVSDESDAIGEVPTVDFDDARSRFNAQQYVTPGRPVTLSLNTVHGPFTDRRVRQAFAYASDRKANVESAFLGVVPFEGNGTVSQTTPGYNAAVAGDYPHDPAKAAALLDAAGWTGRAADGTRTRNGKELSVDIVFGLNSIVTQEGATALQNLQAQVKESGIKVNLHPVTQSEFFSGTYSTPDSYDAQLGYWTSPHAGILYINFRENTAAKPNNANTTFYNNPQVVSTIRDALSAGTTEQANGYYARAQQQLSDEAVAVGLYAQTSTIASRPDLKGLWLEASQGEPVFHDAYFTE
;
A
#
# COMPACT_ATOMS: atom_id res chain seq x y z
N MET A 1 -64.16 4.24 5.92
CA MET A 1 -64.91 3.61 7.00
C MET A 1 -64.05 2.62 7.73
N HIS A 2 -63.92 2.81 8.96
CA HIS A 2 -63.47 2.11 10.17
C HIS A 2 -62.13 2.58 10.73
N ARG A 3 -62.33 3.26 11.86
CA ARG A 3 -61.32 3.80 12.79
C ARG A 3 -60.86 2.71 13.76
N PRO A 4 -59.69 2.91 14.42
CA PRO A 4 -59.02 1.98 15.33
C PRO A 4 -59.54 2.05 16.77
N PRO A 5 -59.12 1.19 17.68
CA PRO A 5 -59.11 1.48 19.10
C PRO A 5 -57.74 1.71 19.70
N GLY A 6 -57.73 2.62 20.63
CA GLY A 6 -56.59 3.17 21.36
C GLY A 6 -56.27 2.44 22.71
N PRO A 7 -55.59 3.12 23.66
CA PRO A 7 -54.45 2.49 24.39
C PRO A 7 -54.69 2.18 25.88
N ALA A 8 -53.72 1.45 26.43
CA ALA A 8 -53.20 1.34 27.79
C ALA A 8 -54.09 0.78 28.93
N PRO A 9 -53.52 0.24 30.03
CA PRO A 9 -52.89 1.05 31.05
C PRO A 9 -51.63 0.50 31.75
N THR A 10 -50.98 1.44 32.39
CA THR A 10 -49.81 1.40 33.31
C THR A 10 -50.03 0.65 34.61
N SER A 11 -48.97 0.01 35.16
CA SER A 11 -48.80 -0.11 36.61
C SER A 11 -47.33 -0.25 37.05
N ARG A 12 -46.83 0.71 37.65
CA ARG A 12 -46.11 0.99 38.90
C ARG A 12 -45.09 -0.06 39.43
N ARG A 13 -43.88 0.49 39.60
CA ARG A 13 -42.79 0.01 40.49
C ARG A 13 -43.22 -0.02 41.96
N PRO A 14 -42.46 -0.78 42.81
CA PRO A 14 -41.69 -0.10 43.85
C PRO A 14 -40.26 -0.62 44.08
N ALA A 15 -39.38 0.30 44.57
CA ALA A 15 -38.06 0.08 45.16
C ALA A 15 -38.16 0.18 46.70
N PRO A 16 -37.03 0.23 47.48
CA PRO A 16 -36.03 -0.79 47.82
C PRO A 16 -35.97 -1.05 49.34
N GLY A 17 -35.33 -2.11 49.80
CA GLY A 17 -35.12 -2.43 51.21
C GLY A 17 -33.65 -2.65 51.58
N ARG A 18 -33.24 -1.99 52.65
CA ARG A 18 -31.88 -1.97 53.24
C ARG A 18 -31.68 -3.09 54.26
N ARG A 19 -30.46 -3.65 54.30
CA ARG A 19 -29.57 -4.15 55.37
C ARG A 19 -30.20 -4.65 56.72
N PRO A 20 -29.52 -5.57 57.46
CA PRO A 20 -28.30 -5.24 58.20
C PRO A 20 -27.23 -6.35 58.38
N VAL A 21 -26.09 -5.88 58.84
CA VAL A 21 -24.84 -6.45 59.31
C VAL A 21 -25.06 -7.30 60.60
N HIS A 22 -24.32 -8.39 60.77
CA HIS A 22 -23.87 -8.87 62.07
C HIS A 22 -22.45 -9.46 62.01
N VAL A 23 -21.70 -9.03 63.02
CA VAL A 23 -20.30 -9.26 63.36
C VAL A 23 -20.21 -10.30 64.46
N LEU A 24 -18.99 -10.85 64.67
CA LEU A 24 -18.45 -11.61 65.84
C LEU A 24 -18.42 -13.15 65.65
N ALA A 25 -17.40 -13.87 66.11
CA ALA A 25 -16.20 -13.60 66.91
C ALA A 25 -15.23 -14.80 66.80
N ALA A 26 -14.03 -14.54 67.25
CA ALA A 26 -12.81 -15.32 67.31
C ALA A 26 -12.89 -16.70 68.02
N GLY A 27 -11.95 -17.58 67.67
CA GLY A 27 -11.57 -18.76 68.44
C GLY A 27 -10.15 -19.23 68.05
N LEU A 28 -9.18 -18.97 68.91
CA LEU A 28 -7.81 -19.48 68.90
C LEU A 28 -7.76 -20.97 69.30
N ALA A 29 -6.95 -21.77 68.54
CA ALA A 29 -6.24 -22.91 69.15
C ALA A 29 -4.96 -23.21 68.35
N ALA A 30 -3.85 -23.23 69.03
CA ALA A 30 -2.50 -23.53 68.57
C ALA A 30 -2.28 -25.05 68.44
N GLY A 31 -1.39 -25.44 67.53
CA GLY A 31 -0.86 -26.81 67.55
C GLY A 31 -0.03 -27.19 66.31
N SER A 32 1.31 -27.10 66.47
CA SER A 32 2.32 -27.99 65.94
C SER A 32 2.79 -27.86 64.45
N MET A 33 4.04 -27.41 64.30
CA MET A 33 4.91 -27.45 63.13
C MET A 33 5.07 -28.85 62.57
N LEU A 34 5.02 -28.94 61.25
CA LEU A 34 5.81 -29.87 60.43
C LEU A 34 6.23 -29.14 59.14
N LEU A 35 7.54 -28.95 59.02
CA LEU A 35 8.23 -28.40 57.88
C LEU A 35 8.13 -29.39 56.70
N LEU A 36 7.45 -29.03 55.65
CA LEU A 36 7.60 -29.62 54.31
C LEU A 36 7.84 -28.50 53.33
N SER A 37 9.07 -28.41 52.85
CA SER A 37 9.50 -27.57 51.74
C SER A 37 8.75 -28.00 50.47
N ALA A 38 7.77 -27.21 50.02
CA ALA A 38 7.22 -27.32 48.71
C ALA A 38 7.56 -26.03 47.97
N CYS A 39 8.37 -26.16 46.90
CA CYS A 39 8.60 -25.13 45.92
C CYS A 39 7.26 -24.60 45.39
N GLY A 40 6.90 -23.40 45.81
CA GLY A 40 5.81 -22.65 45.24
C GLY A 40 6.24 -22.10 43.88
N GLY A 41 6.02 -22.87 42.82
CA GLY A 41 5.97 -22.34 41.49
C GLY A 41 4.76 -21.43 41.38
N SER A 42 4.99 -20.15 41.13
CA SER A 42 3.97 -19.22 40.65
C SER A 42 3.33 -19.84 39.43
N ALA A 43 2.08 -20.28 39.52
CA ALA A 43 1.29 -20.60 38.34
C ALA A 43 1.03 -19.27 37.66
N GLU A 44 1.92 -18.89 36.75
CA GLU A 44 1.56 -18.01 35.66
C GLU A 44 0.38 -18.68 34.95
N ALA A 45 -0.71 -17.95 34.82
CA ALA A 45 -1.83 -18.34 33.98
C ALA A 45 -1.27 -18.50 32.55
N SER A 46 -0.86 -19.72 32.19
CA SER A 46 -0.63 -20.10 30.83
C SER A 46 -1.96 -19.98 30.12
N GLY A 47 -2.16 -18.83 29.45
CA GLY A 47 -3.09 -18.77 28.34
C GLY A 47 -2.74 -19.93 27.41
N ASN A 48 -3.71 -20.75 27.09
CA ASN A 48 -3.57 -21.91 26.21
C ASN A 48 -3.23 -21.41 24.79
N SER A 49 -1.97 -21.03 24.53
CA SER A 49 -1.45 -20.86 23.20
C SER A 49 -1.33 -22.27 22.63
N GLY A 50 -2.23 -22.66 21.72
CA GLY A 50 -2.19 -23.94 21.05
C GLY A 50 -0.77 -24.26 20.58
N GLN A 51 -0.39 -25.54 20.63
CA GLN A 51 0.93 -25.98 20.23
C GLN A 51 1.10 -25.70 18.72
N ARG A 52 2.25 -25.12 18.33
CA ARG A 52 2.57 -24.91 16.90
C ARG A 52 2.61 -26.22 16.16
N VAL A 53 1.97 -26.25 15.00
CA VAL A 53 2.04 -27.34 14.03
C VAL A 53 3.05 -26.96 12.95
N GLU A 54 4.07 -27.78 12.75
CA GLU A 54 5.05 -27.59 11.68
C GLU A 54 4.54 -28.23 10.39
N GLY A 55 4.80 -27.58 9.25
CA GLY A 55 4.36 -28.04 7.94
C GLY A 55 2.94 -27.58 7.59
N GLY A 56 2.33 -28.26 6.61
CA GLY A 56 1.02 -27.93 6.09
C GLY A 56 1.03 -26.87 4.98
N THR A 57 -0.16 -26.57 4.48
CA THR A 57 -0.36 -25.63 3.37
C THR A 57 -1.31 -24.54 3.78
N ILE A 58 -0.91 -23.28 3.60
CA ILE A 58 -1.82 -22.14 3.72
C ILE A 58 -2.57 -21.97 2.40
N ARG A 59 -3.89 -22.05 2.43
CA ARG A 59 -4.79 -21.71 1.32
C ARG A 59 -5.16 -20.23 1.45
N TYR A 60 -4.56 -19.40 0.59
CA TYR A 60 -4.76 -17.96 0.61
C TYR A 60 -5.54 -17.50 -0.62
N ALA A 61 -6.69 -16.84 -0.43
CA ALA A 61 -7.45 -16.27 -1.53
C ALA A 61 -7.22 -14.78 -1.66
N HIS A 62 -6.92 -14.32 -2.88
CA HIS A 62 -6.66 -12.92 -3.21
C HIS A 62 -7.53 -12.45 -4.37
N LEU A 63 -7.78 -11.13 -4.43
CA LEU A 63 -8.61 -10.50 -5.47
C LEU A 63 -8.05 -10.67 -6.88
N GLN A 64 -6.73 -10.65 -7.05
CA GLN A 64 -6.11 -10.50 -8.37
C GLN A 64 -5.10 -11.59 -8.68
N GLU A 65 -5.06 -11.99 -9.96
CA GLU A 65 -3.88 -12.61 -10.55
C GLU A 65 -2.85 -11.53 -10.90
N VAL A 66 -1.59 -11.80 -10.61
CA VAL A 66 -0.49 -10.93 -11.01
C VAL A 66 -0.08 -11.21 -12.45
N PRO A 67 0.32 -10.20 -13.23
CA PRO A 67 0.86 -10.46 -14.57
C PRO A 67 2.22 -11.16 -14.53
N CYS A 68 2.97 -11.02 -13.42
CA CYS A 68 4.34 -11.49 -13.24
C CYS A 68 4.65 -11.58 -11.74
N VAL A 69 5.39 -12.59 -11.28
CA VAL A 69 5.86 -12.67 -9.88
C VAL A 69 7.01 -11.69 -9.65
N TYR A 70 7.92 -11.56 -10.61
CA TYR A 70 8.96 -10.53 -10.57
C TYR A 70 8.61 -9.38 -11.51
N GLY A 71 8.79 -8.17 -11.02
CA GLY A 71 8.68 -7.01 -11.88
C GLY A 71 8.40 -5.72 -11.12
N GLY A 72 8.18 -4.66 -11.88
CA GLY A 72 8.00 -3.32 -11.37
C GLY A 72 6.55 -2.89 -11.16
N TRP A 73 5.62 -3.80 -10.99
CA TRP A 73 4.20 -3.50 -10.82
C TRP A 73 3.78 -3.65 -9.37
N VAL A 74 2.94 -2.75 -8.87
CA VAL A 74 2.41 -2.80 -7.50
C VAL A 74 1.77 -4.15 -7.18
N GLN A 75 1.00 -4.70 -8.13
CA GLN A 75 0.31 -5.98 -7.94
C GLN A 75 1.24 -7.21 -7.89
N GLN A 76 2.51 -7.05 -8.23
CA GLN A 76 3.50 -8.13 -8.18
C GLN A 76 4.25 -8.20 -6.86
N ALA A 77 4.29 -7.07 -6.15
CA ALA A 77 5.13 -6.88 -4.98
C ALA A 77 4.87 -7.94 -3.91
N TYR A 78 3.61 -8.25 -3.60
CA TYR A 78 3.24 -9.21 -2.56
C TYR A 78 3.63 -10.66 -2.85
N LEU A 79 3.82 -11.07 -4.10
CA LEU A 79 4.36 -12.38 -4.44
C LEU A 79 5.89 -12.36 -4.51
N SER A 80 6.49 -11.31 -5.08
CA SER A 80 7.95 -11.20 -5.19
C SER A 80 8.62 -11.18 -3.82
N ARG A 81 8.01 -10.54 -2.81
CA ARG A 81 8.49 -10.53 -1.42
C ARG A 81 8.61 -11.93 -0.81
N SER A 82 7.74 -12.87 -1.19
CA SER A 82 7.80 -14.25 -0.71
C SER A 82 8.98 -15.04 -1.32
N VAL A 83 9.53 -14.58 -2.46
CA VAL A 83 10.54 -15.32 -3.24
C VAL A 83 11.90 -14.61 -3.24
N LEU A 84 11.92 -13.28 -3.12
CA LEU A 84 13.11 -12.45 -3.26
C LEU A 84 13.38 -11.68 -1.97
N ASP A 85 14.62 -11.75 -1.51
CA ASP A 85 15.13 -10.92 -0.43
C ASP A 85 15.61 -9.55 -0.95
N SER A 86 15.60 -8.54 -0.08
CA SER A 86 16.10 -7.20 -0.35
C SER A 86 17.34 -6.90 0.51
N LEU A 87 18.07 -5.82 0.19
CA LEU A 87 19.25 -5.43 0.98
C LEU A 87 18.91 -5.05 2.41
N VAL A 88 17.80 -4.37 2.60
CA VAL A 88 17.32 -3.87 3.90
C VAL A 88 15.82 -4.08 4.02
N SER A 89 15.31 -4.08 5.24
CA SER A 89 13.88 -4.11 5.55
C SER A 89 13.46 -2.85 6.30
N GLN A 90 12.15 -2.65 6.46
CA GLN A 90 11.57 -1.53 7.20
C GLN A 90 10.60 -2.03 8.26
N THR A 91 10.66 -1.43 9.45
CA THR A 91 9.73 -1.68 10.55
C THR A 91 8.48 -0.80 10.43
N ASP A 92 7.42 -1.11 11.18
CA ASP A 92 6.15 -0.37 11.17
C ASP A 92 6.30 1.12 11.53
N ASP A 93 7.32 1.47 12.31
CA ASP A 93 7.67 2.85 12.65
C ASP A 93 8.57 3.53 11.59
N GLY A 94 8.79 2.89 10.45
CA GLY A 94 9.55 3.42 9.32
C GLY A 94 11.08 3.31 9.45
N LYS A 95 11.59 2.62 10.49
CA LYS A 95 13.02 2.44 10.69
C LYS A 95 13.57 1.37 9.75
N ILE A 96 14.69 1.69 9.11
CA ILE A 96 15.41 0.72 8.27
C ILE A 96 16.25 -0.21 9.14
N VAL A 97 16.11 -1.51 8.88
CA VAL A 97 16.79 -2.58 9.61
C VAL A 97 17.56 -3.51 8.66
N PRO A 98 18.58 -4.23 9.15
CA PRO A 98 19.35 -5.19 8.36
C PRO A 98 18.46 -6.30 7.75
N TRP A 99 18.86 -6.72 6.53
CA TRP A 99 18.39 -7.92 5.86
C TRP A 99 19.60 -8.61 5.21
N LEU A 100 19.69 -8.66 3.85
CA LEU A 100 20.89 -9.16 3.18
C LEU A 100 22.13 -8.28 3.49
N ALA A 101 21.95 -6.96 3.66
CA ALA A 101 22.97 -6.08 4.19
C ALA A 101 22.91 -6.06 5.73
N THR A 102 23.99 -6.48 6.37
CA THR A 102 24.13 -6.51 7.84
C THR A 102 24.47 -5.14 8.42
N SER A 103 25.08 -4.28 7.62
CA SER A 103 25.38 -2.89 7.96
C SER A 103 25.66 -2.06 6.71
N TRP A 104 25.60 -0.75 6.85
CA TRP A 104 25.92 0.19 5.77
C TRP A 104 26.52 1.49 6.30
N SER A 105 27.21 2.20 5.41
CA SER A 105 27.71 3.53 5.65
C SER A 105 27.63 4.38 4.38
N VAL A 106 27.63 5.70 4.54
CA VAL A 106 27.61 6.65 3.43
C VAL A 106 28.80 7.61 3.53
N SER A 107 29.39 7.95 2.40
CA SER A 107 30.50 8.93 2.31
C SER A 107 30.05 10.34 2.74
N PRO A 108 30.98 11.23 3.16
CA PRO A 108 30.65 12.58 3.58
C PRO A 108 29.90 13.40 2.53
N ASP A 109 30.17 13.19 1.24
CA ASP A 109 29.43 13.81 0.12
C ASP A 109 28.09 13.13 -0.20
N ARG A 110 27.78 12.03 0.53
CA ARG A 110 26.56 11.23 0.42
C ARG A 110 26.30 10.65 -0.96
N LYS A 111 27.35 10.42 -1.75
CA LYS A 111 27.27 9.83 -3.08
C LYS A 111 27.74 8.41 -3.17
N THR A 112 28.43 7.89 -2.15
CA THR A 112 28.89 6.51 -2.12
C THR A 112 28.33 5.79 -0.90
N TRP A 113 27.53 4.77 -1.13
CA TRP A 113 27.01 3.89 -0.10
C TRP A 113 27.81 2.58 -0.10
N THR A 114 28.25 2.15 1.08
CA THR A 114 28.96 0.88 1.27
C THR A 114 28.09 -0.03 2.13
N PHE A 115 27.78 -1.21 1.62
CA PHE A 115 26.98 -2.22 2.30
C PHE A 115 27.88 -3.42 2.64
N LYS A 116 27.72 -3.98 3.84
CA LYS A 116 28.29 -5.26 4.24
C LYS A 116 27.20 -6.32 4.16
N LEU A 117 27.40 -7.34 3.35
CA LEU A 117 26.44 -8.40 3.10
C LEU A 117 26.61 -9.56 4.09
N LYS A 118 25.53 -10.28 4.37
CA LYS A 118 25.51 -11.54 5.11
C LYS A 118 26.28 -12.58 4.31
N PRO A 119 27.32 -13.22 4.87
CA PRO A 119 28.06 -14.26 4.15
C PRO A 119 27.28 -15.57 4.12
N GLY A 120 27.53 -16.40 3.09
CA GLY A 120 27.00 -17.76 2.99
C GLY A 120 25.55 -17.88 2.55
N VAL A 121 24.91 -16.78 2.12
CA VAL A 121 23.58 -16.83 1.51
C VAL A 121 23.69 -17.38 0.09
N GLU A 122 22.78 -18.26 -0.28
CA GLU A 122 22.68 -18.83 -1.62
C GLU A 122 21.31 -18.56 -2.23
N PHE A 123 21.26 -18.39 -3.53
CA PHE A 123 20.02 -18.43 -4.28
C PHE A 123 19.47 -19.86 -4.35
N THR A 124 18.20 -20.01 -4.63
CA THR A 124 17.54 -21.34 -4.70
C THR A 124 18.02 -22.21 -5.87
N ASP A 125 18.86 -21.68 -6.77
CA ASP A 125 19.59 -22.44 -7.79
C ASP A 125 20.99 -22.88 -7.35
N GLY A 126 21.38 -22.62 -6.09
CA GLY A 126 22.68 -22.97 -5.51
C GLY A 126 23.81 -22.00 -5.87
N THR A 127 23.53 -20.90 -6.58
CA THR A 127 24.55 -19.86 -6.83
C THR A 127 24.72 -18.96 -5.59
N PRO A 128 25.95 -18.48 -5.30
CA PRO A 128 26.18 -17.62 -4.13
C PRO A 128 25.52 -16.24 -4.31
N LEU A 129 24.90 -15.73 -3.24
CA LEU A 129 24.46 -14.36 -3.14
C LEU A 129 25.59 -13.53 -2.51
N ASP A 130 26.45 -12.99 -3.35
CA ASP A 130 27.60 -12.15 -2.96
C ASP A 130 27.45 -10.72 -3.51
N ALA A 131 28.45 -9.88 -3.24
CA ALA A 131 28.43 -8.48 -3.69
C ALA A 131 28.44 -8.35 -5.23
N GLN A 132 29.03 -9.32 -5.95
CA GLN A 132 29.02 -9.32 -7.42
C GLN A 132 27.61 -9.63 -7.94
N ALA A 133 26.90 -10.57 -7.31
CA ALA A 133 25.52 -10.90 -7.64
C ALA A 133 24.60 -9.68 -7.43
N VAL A 134 24.77 -8.98 -6.31
CA VAL A 134 23.98 -7.77 -6.02
C VAL A 134 24.31 -6.63 -7.01
N ALA A 135 25.60 -6.38 -7.31
CA ALA A 135 25.99 -5.37 -8.30
C ALA A 135 25.38 -5.67 -9.67
N GLY A 136 25.38 -6.94 -10.10
CA GLY A 136 24.75 -7.38 -11.35
C GLY A 136 23.23 -7.12 -11.39
N ASN A 137 22.54 -7.18 -10.24
CA ASN A 137 21.12 -6.80 -10.19
C ASN A 137 20.91 -5.28 -10.40
N PHE A 138 21.77 -4.43 -9.85
CA PHE A 138 21.71 -3.00 -10.15
C PHE A 138 21.90 -2.71 -11.64
N ASP A 139 22.85 -3.36 -12.29
CA ASP A 139 23.09 -3.22 -13.73
C ASP A 139 21.85 -3.70 -14.53
N TYR A 140 21.34 -4.89 -14.20
CA TYR A 140 20.12 -5.42 -14.82
C TYR A 140 18.93 -4.46 -14.70
N TRP A 141 18.70 -3.87 -13.53
CA TRP A 141 17.62 -2.91 -13.35
C TRP A 141 17.79 -1.66 -14.23
N MET A 142 19.02 -1.17 -14.35
CA MET A 142 19.31 0.05 -15.14
C MET A 142 19.26 -0.20 -16.65
N ASP A 143 19.53 -1.42 -17.09
CA ASP A 143 19.43 -1.82 -18.51
C ASP A 143 17.98 -2.13 -18.98
N GLY A 144 16.99 -1.82 -18.17
CA GLY A 144 15.57 -1.96 -18.54
C GLY A 144 14.85 -3.11 -17.84
N GLY A 145 15.55 -3.90 -17.02
CA GLY A 145 14.98 -5.07 -16.34
C GLY A 145 13.90 -4.74 -15.29
N ASN A 146 13.82 -3.49 -14.80
CA ASN A 146 12.81 -3.07 -13.85
C ASN A 146 12.51 -1.56 -13.93
N GLY A 147 11.44 -1.18 -14.62
CA GLY A 147 11.04 0.22 -14.81
C GLY A 147 10.67 0.95 -13.51
N THR A 148 10.17 0.25 -12.50
CA THR A 148 9.85 0.85 -11.19
C THR A 148 11.14 1.20 -10.43
N VAL A 149 12.14 0.32 -10.42
CA VAL A 149 13.45 0.63 -9.84
C VAL A 149 14.10 1.82 -10.56
N GLN A 150 14.05 1.85 -11.91
CA GLN A 150 14.52 2.99 -12.68
C GLN A 150 13.79 4.29 -12.31
N ALA A 151 12.48 4.24 -12.10
CA ALA A 151 11.72 5.41 -11.68
C ALA A 151 12.18 5.95 -10.30
N HIS A 152 12.55 5.06 -9.37
CA HIS A 152 13.03 5.44 -8.04
C HIS A 152 14.45 5.98 -8.04
N ILE A 153 15.41 5.28 -8.64
CA ILE A 153 16.84 5.59 -8.47
C ILE A 153 17.58 5.93 -9.77
N GLY A 154 17.00 5.74 -10.95
CA GLY A 154 17.71 5.87 -12.24
C GLY A 154 18.35 7.23 -12.48
N ASP A 155 17.70 8.32 -12.07
CA ASP A 155 18.27 9.68 -12.20
C ASP A 155 19.45 9.91 -11.24
N TYR A 156 19.54 9.13 -10.16
CA TYR A 156 20.56 9.24 -9.10
C TYR A 156 21.64 8.18 -9.19
N TYR A 157 21.34 6.98 -9.67
CA TYR A 157 22.28 5.89 -9.78
C TYR A 157 23.39 6.19 -10.79
N SER A 158 24.64 5.84 -10.44
CA SER A 158 25.80 5.92 -11.31
C SER A 158 26.36 4.53 -11.62
N SER A 159 26.70 3.77 -10.60
CA SER A 159 27.24 2.41 -10.73
C SER A 159 27.15 1.64 -9.41
N ALA A 160 27.28 0.33 -9.48
CA ALA A 160 27.52 -0.54 -8.32
C ALA A 160 28.77 -1.41 -8.58
N GLU A 161 29.54 -1.70 -7.52
CA GLU A 161 30.73 -2.52 -7.62
C GLU A 161 30.90 -3.44 -6.41
N ALA A 162 31.35 -4.66 -6.63
CA ALA A 162 31.83 -5.54 -5.59
C ALA A 162 33.28 -5.18 -5.22
N VAL A 163 33.51 -4.78 -3.97
CA VAL A 163 34.87 -4.54 -3.45
C VAL A 163 35.54 -5.87 -3.06
N ASP A 164 34.76 -6.74 -2.45
CA ASP A 164 35.05 -8.13 -2.12
C ASP A 164 33.74 -8.92 -2.11
N ALA A 165 33.77 -10.21 -1.81
CA ALA A 165 32.55 -11.05 -1.84
C ALA A 165 31.41 -10.56 -0.93
N THR A 166 31.71 -9.82 0.13
CA THR A 166 30.73 -9.35 1.12
C THR A 166 30.60 -7.84 1.19
N THR A 167 31.30 -7.09 0.35
CA THR A 167 31.29 -5.62 0.36
C THR A 167 30.85 -5.06 -0.98
N LEU A 168 29.67 -4.48 -1.00
CA LEU A 168 29.09 -3.75 -2.15
C LEU A 168 29.29 -2.25 -1.96
N ARG A 169 29.65 -1.55 -3.03
CA ARG A 169 29.53 -0.09 -3.13
C ARG A 169 28.52 0.30 -4.20
N VAL A 170 27.67 1.27 -3.85
CA VAL A 170 26.72 1.89 -4.79
C VAL A 170 27.07 3.37 -4.91
N HIS A 171 27.35 3.81 -6.12
CA HIS A 171 27.72 5.18 -6.44
C HIS A 171 26.54 5.94 -7.02
N LEU A 172 26.35 7.18 -6.57
CA LEU A 172 25.27 8.07 -7.00
C LEU A 172 25.85 9.31 -7.71
N LYS A 173 25.14 9.81 -8.70
CA LYS A 173 25.45 11.10 -9.39
C LYS A 173 25.25 12.29 -8.46
N ALA A 174 24.24 12.21 -7.58
CA ALA A 174 23.89 13.22 -6.57
C ALA A 174 23.39 12.54 -5.29
N PRO A 175 23.42 13.21 -4.12
CA PRO A 175 22.85 12.68 -2.90
C PRO A 175 21.37 12.29 -3.08
N TYR A 176 21.01 11.11 -2.57
CA TYR A 176 19.63 10.60 -2.59
C TYR A 176 19.31 10.01 -1.21
N GLY A 177 18.67 10.85 -0.36
CA GLY A 177 18.35 10.49 1.03
C GLY A 177 17.48 9.26 1.17
N PRO A 178 16.45 9.04 0.32
CA PRO A 178 15.57 7.89 0.41
C PRO A 178 16.15 6.55 -0.04
N LEU A 179 17.43 6.42 -0.38
CA LEU A 179 17.98 5.20 -0.98
C LEU A 179 17.65 3.94 -0.17
N LEU A 180 17.84 3.96 1.15
CA LEU A 180 17.58 2.79 2.00
C LEU A 180 16.09 2.44 2.04
N SER A 181 15.21 3.43 2.14
CA SER A 181 13.76 3.20 2.07
C SER A 181 13.32 2.68 0.70
N ALA A 182 13.97 3.13 -0.39
CA ALA A 182 13.73 2.55 -1.71
C ALA A 182 14.16 1.08 -1.75
N LEU A 183 15.37 0.77 -1.27
CA LEU A 183 15.94 -0.58 -1.24
C LEU A 183 15.19 -1.56 -0.31
N SER A 184 14.32 -1.07 0.58
CA SER A 184 13.48 -1.94 1.42
C SER A 184 12.23 -2.45 0.71
N GLN A 185 11.87 -1.90 -0.44
CA GLN A 185 10.67 -2.28 -1.18
C GLN A 185 10.88 -3.59 -1.97
N ALA A 186 9.81 -4.35 -2.17
CA ALA A 186 9.83 -5.62 -2.91
C ALA A 186 10.32 -5.46 -4.37
N TYR A 187 10.20 -4.27 -4.96
CA TYR A 187 10.73 -3.96 -6.29
C TYR A 187 12.25 -4.13 -6.40
N PHE A 188 12.98 -4.02 -5.28
CA PHE A 188 14.41 -4.18 -5.18
C PHE A 188 14.83 -5.58 -4.72
N GLY A 189 13.99 -6.59 -4.97
CA GLY A 189 14.32 -7.99 -4.71
C GLY A 189 15.48 -8.47 -5.58
N ILE A 190 16.43 -9.18 -4.95
CA ILE A 190 17.66 -9.66 -5.60
C ILE A 190 17.40 -11.00 -6.26
N GLN A 191 17.72 -11.13 -7.55
CA GLN A 191 17.63 -12.37 -8.33
C GLN A 191 19.00 -12.98 -8.61
N SER A 192 19.03 -14.30 -8.84
CA SER A 192 20.21 -15.02 -9.29
C SER A 192 20.74 -14.44 -10.61
N PRO A 193 22.01 -14.00 -10.67
CA PRO A 193 22.63 -13.56 -11.92
C PRO A 193 22.68 -14.66 -12.98
N THR A 194 22.84 -15.92 -12.54
CA THR A 194 22.79 -17.09 -13.43
C THR A 194 21.42 -17.22 -14.09
N ALA A 195 20.35 -17.05 -13.31
CA ALA A 195 18.99 -17.07 -13.85
C ALA A 195 18.75 -15.89 -14.80
N LEU A 196 19.19 -14.68 -14.45
CA LEU A 196 19.08 -13.50 -15.32
C LEU A 196 19.82 -13.67 -16.66
N ALA A 197 20.97 -14.34 -16.66
CA ALA A 197 21.80 -14.56 -17.85
C ALA A 197 21.32 -15.71 -18.75
N THR A 198 20.68 -16.73 -18.19
CA THR A 198 20.40 -18.00 -18.91
C THR A 198 18.93 -18.25 -19.19
N ARG A 199 18.00 -17.58 -18.48
CA ARG A 199 16.57 -17.75 -18.62
C ARG A 199 15.96 -16.61 -19.45
N THR A 200 14.84 -16.87 -20.08
CA THR A 200 14.08 -15.82 -20.77
C THR A 200 13.46 -14.84 -19.78
N GLU A 201 13.16 -13.63 -20.22
CA GLU A 201 12.42 -12.63 -19.43
C GLU A 201 11.11 -13.19 -18.90
N GLN A 202 10.35 -13.93 -19.73
CA GLN A 202 9.11 -14.59 -19.32
C GLN A 202 9.33 -15.60 -18.18
N GLN A 203 10.37 -16.42 -18.25
CA GLN A 203 10.69 -17.40 -17.21
C GLN A 203 11.08 -16.72 -15.89
N ASN A 204 11.86 -15.63 -15.95
CA ASN A 204 12.24 -14.85 -14.78
C ASN A 204 11.04 -14.05 -14.23
N CYS A 205 10.15 -13.60 -15.10
CA CYS A 205 8.90 -12.98 -14.71
C CYS A 205 8.00 -13.94 -13.91
N GLU A 206 7.77 -15.14 -14.43
CA GLU A 206 6.83 -16.11 -13.86
C GLU A 206 7.36 -16.79 -12.61
N ALA A 207 8.64 -17.18 -12.62
CA ALA A 207 9.27 -17.90 -11.52
C ALA A 207 10.70 -17.38 -11.29
N PRO A 208 10.85 -16.18 -10.69
CA PRO A 208 12.17 -15.64 -10.39
C PRO A 208 12.95 -16.56 -9.45
N ILE A 209 14.27 -16.60 -9.62
CA ILE A 209 15.18 -17.33 -8.72
C ILE A 209 15.74 -16.34 -7.71
N GLY A 210 15.29 -16.44 -6.48
CA GLY A 210 15.73 -15.61 -5.35
C GLY A 210 16.36 -16.42 -4.23
N SER A 211 16.61 -15.75 -3.11
CA SER A 211 17.07 -16.35 -1.85
C SER A 211 15.96 -16.41 -0.81
N GLY A 212 14.73 -16.04 -1.15
CA GLY A 212 13.63 -15.87 -0.21
C GLY A 212 13.10 -17.16 0.43
N PRO A 213 12.12 -17.01 1.35
CA PRO A 213 11.57 -18.12 2.15
C PRO A 213 10.78 -19.15 1.35
N PHE A 214 10.36 -18.80 0.13
CA PHE A 214 9.64 -19.71 -0.77
C PHE A 214 10.22 -19.67 -2.19
N THR A 215 9.89 -20.69 -2.97
CA THR A 215 10.11 -20.78 -4.41
C THR A 215 8.77 -20.85 -5.13
N VAL A 216 8.71 -20.37 -6.37
CA VAL A 216 7.51 -20.52 -7.19
C VAL A 216 7.42 -21.95 -7.69
N GLY A 217 6.30 -22.59 -7.40
CA GLY A 217 5.92 -23.89 -7.93
C GLY A 217 5.02 -23.80 -9.17
N GLU A 218 3.90 -24.51 -9.16
CA GLU A 218 2.94 -24.51 -10.26
C GLU A 218 2.17 -23.18 -10.31
N TRP A 219 2.07 -22.59 -11.50
CA TRP A 219 1.17 -21.48 -11.79
C TRP A 219 0.07 -21.95 -12.75
N LYS A 220 -1.14 -22.07 -12.23
CA LYS A 220 -2.36 -22.32 -12.98
C LYS A 220 -3.01 -20.98 -13.31
N ARG A 221 -2.84 -20.52 -14.55
CA ARG A 221 -3.34 -19.21 -15.00
C ARG A 221 -4.83 -19.06 -14.76
N GLY A 222 -5.23 -17.92 -14.19
CA GLY A 222 -6.60 -17.61 -13.81
C GLY A 222 -7.10 -18.35 -12.57
N GLU A 223 -6.30 -19.22 -11.94
CA GLU A 223 -6.71 -20.05 -10.81
C GLU A 223 -5.83 -19.81 -9.58
N SER A 224 -4.52 -20.15 -9.67
CA SER A 224 -3.63 -20.08 -8.49
C SER A 224 -2.15 -20.11 -8.84
N ILE A 225 -1.32 -19.67 -7.88
CA ILE A 225 0.13 -19.89 -7.82
C ILE A 225 0.43 -20.65 -6.53
N THR A 226 1.23 -21.72 -6.63
CA THR A 226 1.74 -22.45 -5.48
C THR A 226 3.15 -21.99 -5.15
N LEU A 227 3.39 -21.63 -3.89
CA LEU A 227 4.71 -21.34 -3.34
C LEU A 227 5.15 -22.51 -2.47
N HIS A 228 6.38 -23.01 -2.66
CA HIS A 228 6.97 -24.09 -1.85
C HIS A 228 8.04 -23.54 -0.93
N ARG A 229 8.09 -24.03 0.31
CA ARG A 229 9.08 -23.66 1.31
C ARG A 229 10.49 -23.87 0.78
N ASN A 230 11.33 -22.83 0.93
CA ASN A 230 12.78 -22.96 0.79
C ASN A 230 13.34 -23.51 2.12
N ALA A 231 13.66 -24.80 2.16
CA ALA A 231 14.16 -25.46 3.37
C ALA A 231 15.57 -25.00 3.78
N ALA A 232 16.31 -24.35 2.88
CA ALA A 232 17.64 -23.80 3.15
C ALA A 232 17.60 -22.32 3.56
N TYR A 233 16.42 -21.71 3.65
CA TYR A 233 16.30 -20.28 3.99
C TYR A 233 16.83 -19.98 5.38
N ASP A 234 17.77 -19.03 5.47
CA ASP A 234 18.35 -18.56 6.73
C ASP A 234 18.61 -17.03 6.74
N SER A 235 18.15 -16.31 5.72
CA SER A 235 18.41 -14.89 5.48
C SER A 235 17.28 -13.96 5.90
N ALA A 236 16.41 -14.36 6.83
CA ALA A 236 15.28 -13.55 7.26
C ALA A 236 15.72 -12.15 7.76
N PRO A 237 14.93 -11.09 7.49
CA PRO A 237 15.24 -9.73 7.93
C PRO A 237 15.23 -9.61 9.45
N ALA A 238 15.89 -8.57 9.98
CA ALA A 238 15.99 -8.36 11.43
C ALA A 238 14.65 -8.11 12.14
N ASN A 239 13.60 -7.72 11.41
CA ASN A 239 12.24 -7.56 11.91
C ASN A 239 11.34 -8.80 11.67
N ALA A 240 11.86 -9.90 11.09
CA ALA A 240 11.14 -11.16 11.05
C ALA A 240 10.92 -11.71 12.47
N ARG A 241 9.82 -12.42 12.68
CA ARG A 241 9.44 -12.97 13.99
C ARG A 241 10.20 -14.25 14.33
N HIS A 242 10.83 -14.89 13.34
CA HIS A 242 11.77 -15.99 13.55
C HIS A 242 12.87 -15.97 12.47
N GLN A 243 13.90 -16.81 12.65
CA GLN A 243 14.97 -17.04 11.69
C GLN A 243 14.87 -18.48 11.16
N GLY A 244 15.42 -18.74 9.97
CA GLY A 244 15.35 -20.03 9.32
C GLY A 244 14.15 -20.20 8.39
N PRO A 245 13.87 -21.43 7.92
CA PRO A 245 12.80 -21.70 6.94
C PRO A 245 11.41 -21.35 7.46
N ALA A 246 10.46 -21.07 6.56
CA ALA A 246 9.08 -20.91 6.90
C ALA A 246 8.53 -22.14 7.66
N HIS A 247 7.56 -21.93 8.57
CA HIS A 247 6.96 -23.02 9.32
C HIS A 247 6.06 -23.93 8.47
N VAL A 248 5.39 -23.36 7.46
CA VAL A 248 4.52 -24.09 6.54
C VAL A 248 5.29 -24.65 5.35
N ASP A 249 4.81 -25.75 4.76
CA ASP A 249 5.44 -26.38 3.59
C ASP A 249 5.14 -25.63 2.30
N SER A 250 3.95 -25.01 2.22
CA SER A 250 3.52 -24.31 1.00
C SER A 250 2.43 -23.27 1.27
N VAL A 251 2.29 -22.36 0.30
CA VAL A 251 1.17 -21.42 0.20
C VAL A 251 0.53 -21.61 -1.16
N VAL A 252 -0.76 -21.89 -1.21
CA VAL A 252 -1.56 -21.87 -2.43
C VAL A 252 -2.28 -20.54 -2.49
N TRP A 253 -1.86 -19.70 -3.41
CA TRP A 253 -2.39 -18.34 -3.63
C TRP A 253 -3.42 -18.40 -4.74
N SER A 254 -4.71 -18.45 -4.39
CA SER A 254 -5.83 -18.52 -5.33
C SER A 254 -6.34 -17.15 -5.73
N PHE A 255 -6.80 -17.02 -6.99
CA PHE A 255 -7.34 -15.75 -7.53
C PHE A 255 -8.87 -15.79 -7.49
N VAL A 256 -9.47 -15.14 -6.48
CA VAL A 256 -10.92 -15.10 -6.27
C VAL A 256 -11.41 -13.66 -6.36
N GLN A 257 -11.79 -13.24 -7.57
CA GLN A 257 -12.16 -11.85 -7.86
C GLN A 257 -13.48 -11.41 -7.20
N ASP A 258 -14.46 -12.32 -7.13
CA ASP A 258 -15.74 -12.02 -6.52
C ASP A 258 -15.63 -11.90 -5.00
N ASN A 259 -16.04 -10.76 -4.47
CA ASN A 259 -15.95 -10.42 -3.06
C ASN A 259 -16.70 -11.42 -2.17
N THR A 260 -17.91 -11.82 -2.57
CA THR A 260 -18.75 -12.74 -1.78
C THR A 260 -18.13 -14.13 -1.74
N SER A 261 -17.65 -14.62 -2.88
CA SER A 261 -16.97 -15.92 -2.98
C SER A 261 -15.67 -15.93 -2.17
N ARG A 262 -14.90 -14.84 -2.21
CA ARG A 262 -13.64 -14.74 -1.47
C ARG A 262 -13.87 -14.74 0.05
N TYR A 263 -14.81 -13.93 0.56
CA TYR A 263 -15.15 -13.96 1.98
C TYR A 263 -15.82 -15.29 2.36
N GLY A 264 -16.71 -15.80 1.53
CA GLY A 264 -17.37 -17.09 1.70
C GLY A 264 -16.37 -18.25 1.85
N SER A 265 -15.26 -18.26 1.09
CA SER A 265 -14.23 -19.30 1.19
C SER A 265 -13.53 -19.32 2.56
N LEU A 266 -13.34 -18.17 3.20
CA LEU A 266 -12.82 -18.10 4.58
C LEU A 266 -13.86 -18.61 5.58
N VAL A 267 -15.13 -18.25 5.40
CA VAL A 267 -16.23 -18.65 6.29
C VAL A 267 -16.51 -20.15 6.23
N SER A 268 -16.31 -20.78 5.06
CA SER A 268 -16.52 -22.21 4.84
C SER A 268 -15.27 -23.09 5.05
N ASP A 269 -14.17 -22.50 5.53
CA ASP A 269 -12.87 -23.17 5.70
C ASP A 269 -12.25 -23.70 4.40
N GLU A 270 -12.67 -23.20 3.24
CA GLU A 270 -12.01 -23.48 1.94
C GLU A 270 -10.70 -22.71 1.82
N SER A 271 -10.62 -21.51 2.40
CA SER A 271 -9.40 -20.71 2.56
C SER A 271 -9.04 -20.57 4.03
N ASP A 272 -7.74 -20.56 4.33
CA ASP A 272 -7.20 -20.34 5.68
C ASP A 272 -6.99 -18.85 5.97
N ALA A 273 -6.79 -18.07 4.91
CA ALA A 273 -6.71 -16.63 4.95
C ALA A 273 -7.14 -16.02 3.61
N ILE A 274 -7.58 -14.76 3.66
CA ILE A 274 -7.92 -13.96 2.47
C ILE A 274 -7.27 -12.59 2.54
N GLY A 275 -6.89 -12.06 1.39
CA GLY A 275 -6.55 -10.65 1.20
C GLY A 275 -7.73 -9.85 0.67
N GLU A 276 -7.64 -8.53 0.77
CA GLU A 276 -8.66 -7.61 0.28
C GLU A 276 -10.05 -7.98 0.80
N VAL A 277 -10.18 -8.01 2.14
CA VAL A 277 -11.44 -8.32 2.82
C VAL A 277 -12.51 -7.32 2.37
N PRO A 278 -13.68 -7.78 1.88
CA PRO A 278 -14.72 -6.85 1.44
C PRO A 278 -15.15 -5.92 2.57
N THR A 279 -15.35 -4.64 2.29
CA THR A 279 -15.67 -3.64 3.32
C THR A 279 -16.97 -3.93 4.04
N VAL A 280 -17.94 -4.54 3.36
CA VAL A 280 -19.23 -4.94 3.96
C VAL A 280 -19.09 -6.07 4.98
N ASP A 281 -18.04 -6.88 4.88
CA ASP A 281 -17.80 -8.04 5.72
C ASP A 281 -16.69 -7.79 6.77
N PHE A 282 -16.07 -6.59 6.76
CA PHE A 282 -14.87 -6.34 7.57
C PHE A 282 -15.15 -6.37 9.08
N ASP A 283 -16.31 -5.89 9.53
CA ASP A 283 -16.70 -5.96 10.93
C ASP A 283 -17.01 -7.41 11.36
N ASP A 284 -17.67 -8.21 10.51
CA ASP A 284 -17.85 -9.66 10.74
C ASP A 284 -16.48 -10.37 10.79
N ALA A 285 -15.60 -10.06 9.86
CA ALA A 285 -14.23 -10.59 9.84
C ALA A 285 -13.46 -10.27 11.14
N ARG A 286 -13.56 -9.05 11.65
CA ARG A 286 -12.94 -8.65 12.94
C ARG A 286 -13.49 -9.43 14.14
N SER A 287 -14.75 -9.81 14.08
CA SER A 287 -15.40 -10.51 15.19
C SER A 287 -15.07 -12.02 15.23
N ARG A 288 -14.77 -12.63 14.09
CA ARG A 288 -14.64 -14.08 13.91
C ARG A 288 -13.23 -14.56 13.59
N PHE A 289 -12.43 -13.71 12.99
CA PHE A 289 -11.14 -14.04 12.40
C PHE A 289 -10.04 -13.09 12.90
N ASN A 290 -8.78 -13.42 12.63
CA ASN A 290 -7.66 -12.50 12.82
C ASN A 290 -7.64 -11.49 11.66
N ALA A 291 -8.43 -10.42 11.77
CA ALA A 291 -8.49 -9.39 10.73
C ALA A 291 -7.47 -8.28 11.02
N GLN A 292 -6.74 -7.88 9.99
CA GLN A 292 -5.73 -6.82 10.02
C GLN A 292 -5.99 -5.83 8.88
N GLN A 293 -5.60 -4.59 9.12
CA GLN A 293 -5.70 -3.50 8.16
C GLN A 293 -4.42 -2.68 8.19
N TYR A 294 -3.91 -2.33 7.04
CA TYR A 294 -2.73 -1.50 6.89
C TYR A 294 -2.94 -0.42 5.84
N VAL A 295 -2.84 0.85 6.25
CA VAL A 295 -2.88 2.00 5.35
C VAL A 295 -1.51 2.17 4.73
N THR A 296 -1.41 1.93 3.43
CA THR A 296 -0.15 1.89 2.70
C THR A 296 0.42 3.30 2.51
N PRO A 297 1.70 3.53 2.81
CA PRO A 297 2.34 4.81 2.52
C PRO A 297 2.55 5.02 1.01
N GLY A 298 2.74 6.27 0.62
CA GLY A 298 2.99 6.67 -0.77
C GLY A 298 1.93 7.62 -1.29
N ARG A 299 1.68 7.59 -2.59
CA ARG A 299 0.60 8.36 -3.20
C ARG A 299 -0.73 7.64 -2.98
N PRO A 300 -1.72 8.27 -2.32
CA PRO A 300 -3.05 7.70 -2.16
C PRO A 300 -3.77 7.60 -3.51
N VAL A 301 -4.92 6.95 -3.55
CA VAL A 301 -5.78 7.00 -4.74
C VAL A 301 -6.24 8.43 -4.95
N THR A 302 -5.76 9.03 -6.03
CA THR A 302 -5.98 10.43 -6.40
C THR A 302 -6.44 10.56 -7.84
N LEU A 303 -7.27 11.56 -8.09
CA LEU A 303 -7.54 12.08 -9.43
C LEU A 303 -6.38 13.00 -9.82
N SER A 304 -5.59 12.59 -10.80
CA SER A 304 -4.63 13.44 -11.51
C SER A 304 -5.37 14.24 -12.55
N LEU A 305 -5.42 15.56 -12.41
CA LEU A 305 -6.09 16.44 -13.35
C LEU A 305 -5.11 16.86 -14.45
N ASN A 306 -5.45 16.62 -15.70
CA ASN A 306 -4.62 16.93 -16.84
C ASN A 306 -4.52 18.45 -17.06
N THR A 307 -3.33 19.01 -16.83
CA THR A 307 -3.14 20.47 -16.84
C THR A 307 -2.89 21.05 -18.24
N VAL A 308 -2.77 20.21 -19.27
CA VAL A 308 -2.43 20.65 -20.65
C VAL A 308 -3.50 20.28 -21.67
N HIS A 309 -4.56 19.56 -21.27
CA HIS A 309 -5.70 19.19 -22.13
C HIS A 309 -7.03 19.47 -21.43
N GLY A 310 -8.07 19.72 -22.23
CA GLY A 310 -9.43 19.85 -21.76
C GLY A 310 -9.71 21.01 -20.80
N PRO A 311 -10.81 20.93 -20.03
CA PRO A 311 -11.23 22.00 -19.13
C PRO A 311 -10.25 22.25 -17.97
N PHE A 312 -9.49 21.22 -17.56
CA PHE A 312 -8.55 21.31 -16.46
C PHE A 312 -7.24 22.07 -16.78
N THR A 313 -7.08 22.59 -18.00
CA THR A 313 -6.04 23.58 -18.30
C THR A 313 -6.19 24.87 -17.49
N ASP A 314 -7.42 25.22 -17.10
CA ASP A 314 -7.72 26.38 -16.24
C ASP A 314 -7.69 25.95 -14.76
N ARG A 315 -6.77 26.52 -13.97
CA ARG A 315 -6.66 26.27 -12.52
C ARG A 315 -7.96 26.49 -11.77
N ARG A 316 -8.77 27.49 -12.18
CA ARG A 316 -10.06 27.80 -11.53
C ARG A 316 -11.05 26.64 -11.71
N VAL A 317 -11.01 25.97 -12.86
CA VAL A 317 -11.85 24.78 -13.12
C VAL A 317 -11.37 23.60 -12.27
N ARG A 318 -10.04 23.40 -12.12
CA ARG A 318 -9.50 22.36 -11.22
C ARG A 318 -9.92 22.59 -9.78
N GLN A 319 -9.77 23.81 -9.29
CA GLN A 319 -10.20 24.19 -7.93
C GLN A 319 -11.71 24.03 -7.76
N ALA A 320 -12.51 24.48 -8.73
CA ALA A 320 -13.97 24.31 -8.70
C ALA A 320 -14.36 22.83 -8.61
N PHE A 321 -13.73 21.97 -9.39
CA PHE A 321 -13.97 20.53 -9.36
C PHE A 321 -13.68 19.95 -7.97
N ALA A 322 -12.57 20.36 -7.34
CA ALA A 322 -12.19 19.92 -6.00
C ALA A 322 -13.18 20.38 -4.91
N TYR A 323 -13.77 21.59 -5.03
CA TYR A 323 -14.80 22.10 -4.11
C TYR A 323 -16.20 21.52 -4.36
N ALA A 324 -16.46 20.99 -5.56
CA ALA A 324 -17.82 20.64 -6.01
C ALA A 324 -18.38 19.36 -5.37
N SER A 325 -17.56 18.53 -4.70
CA SER A 325 -18.01 17.28 -4.12
C SER A 325 -17.57 17.10 -2.66
N ASP A 326 -18.43 16.45 -1.86
CA ASP A 326 -18.10 15.97 -0.53
C ASP A 326 -17.35 14.64 -0.65
N ARG A 327 -16.05 14.73 -0.97
CA ARG A 327 -15.19 13.56 -1.16
C ARG A 327 -15.11 12.69 0.08
N LYS A 328 -15.11 13.32 1.27
CA LYS A 328 -15.05 12.61 2.54
C LYS A 328 -16.29 11.74 2.73
N ALA A 329 -17.48 12.34 2.63
CA ALA A 329 -18.74 11.59 2.76
C ALA A 329 -18.87 10.50 1.68
N ASN A 330 -18.41 10.75 0.46
CA ASN A 330 -18.42 9.77 -0.64
C ASN A 330 -17.54 8.55 -0.33
N VAL A 331 -16.32 8.77 0.21
CA VAL A 331 -15.40 7.70 0.58
C VAL A 331 -15.93 6.93 1.80
N GLU A 332 -16.33 7.64 2.87
CA GLU A 332 -16.88 7.01 4.08
C GLU A 332 -18.12 6.16 3.78
N SER A 333 -19.00 6.64 2.88
CA SER A 333 -20.18 5.88 2.46
C SER A 333 -19.84 4.66 1.61
N ALA A 334 -18.92 4.79 0.65
CA ALA A 334 -18.58 3.71 -0.27
C ALA A 334 -17.79 2.59 0.42
N PHE A 335 -16.91 2.94 1.36
CA PHE A 335 -16.04 1.99 2.07
C PHE A 335 -16.50 1.70 3.50
N LEU A 336 -17.66 2.16 3.91
CA LEU A 336 -18.24 1.93 5.26
C LEU A 336 -17.28 2.29 6.40
N GLY A 337 -16.39 3.28 6.17
CA GLY A 337 -15.39 3.70 7.15
C GLY A 337 -14.16 2.79 7.27
N VAL A 338 -14.08 1.68 6.53
CA VAL A 338 -12.92 0.78 6.54
C VAL A 338 -11.70 1.45 5.91
N VAL A 339 -11.88 2.13 4.78
CA VAL A 339 -10.80 2.84 4.10
C VAL A 339 -10.87 4.33 4.44
N PRO A 340 -9.79 4.95 4.95
CA PRO A 340 -9.83 6.34 5.35
C PRO A 340 -9.81 7.31 4.15
N PHE A 341 -10.50 8.45 4.31
CA PHE A 341 -10.35 9.59 3.42
C PHE A 341 -9.01 10.29 3.66
N GLU A 342 -8.24 10.56 2.61
CA GLU A 342 -6.88 11.12 2.69
C GLU A 342 -6.81 12.65 2.66
N GLY A 343 -7.95 13.33 2.57
CA GLY A 343 -7.93 14.77 2.36
C GLY A 343 -7.41 15.13 0.97
N ASN A 344 -6.75 16.28 0.85
CA ASN A 344 -6.19 16.75 -0.43
C ASN A 344 -4.69 16.48 -0.56
N GLY A 345 -4.13 15.53 0.21
CA GLY A 345 -2.72 15.17 0.16
C GLY A 345 -2.32 14.49 -1.15
N THR A 346 -1.11 14.80 -1.63
CA THR A 346 -0.48 14.10 -2.75
C THR A 346 0.38 12.92 -2.30
N VAL A 347 0.52 12.74 -0.99
CA VAL A 347 1.03 11.55 -0.30
C VAL A 347 0.10 11.18 0.84
N SER A 348 0.03 9.89 1.18
CA SER A 348 -0.81 9.34 2.25
C SER A 348 -0.37 9.84 3.63
N GLN A 349 -1.31 9.92 4.57
CA GLN A 349 -1.07 10.36 5.96
C GLN A 349 -0.05 9.48 6.69
N THR A 350 0.08 8.22 6.28
CA THR A 350 1.07 7.27 6.83
C THR A 350 2.47 7.45 6.25
N THR A 351 2.63 8.31 5.22
CA THR A 351 3.92 8.51 4.55
C THR A 351 4.82 9.47 5.35
N PRO A 352 6.05 9.08 5.72
CA PRO A 352 7.03 10.02 6.25
C PRO A 352 7.22 11.21 5.31
N GLY A 353 7.05 12.44 5.84
CA GLY A 353 7.07 13.67 5.05
C GLY A 353 5.70 14.16 4.56
N TYR A 354 4.60 13.54 5.01
CA TYR A 354 3.24 14.04 4.80
C TYR A 354 3.05 15.44 5.37
N ASN A 355 2.35 16.31 4.64
CA ASN A 355 1.98 17.65 5.08
C ASN A 355 0.51 17.72 5.50
N ALA A 356 0.24 17.68 6.80
CA ALA A 356 -1.12 17.73 7.33
C ALA A 356 -1.86 19.06 7.02
N ALA A 357 -1.15 20.14 6.70
CA ALA A 357 -1.76 21.43 6.40
C ALA A 357 -2.62 21.39 5.12
N VAL A 358 -2.26 20.55 4.13
CA VAL A 358 -3.02 20.44 2.87
C VAL A 358 -4.22 19.51 2.96
N ALA A 359 -4.35 18.72 4.04
CA ALA A 359 -5.44 17.74 4.18
C ALA A 359 -6.83 18.38 4.11
N GLY A 360 -6.98 19.56 4.70
CA GLY A 360 -8.23 20.31 4.72
C GLY A 360 -8.48 21.20 3.51
N ASP A 361 -7.60 21.23 2.53
CA ASP A 361 -7.77 22.05 1.34
C ASP A 361 -8.96 21.56 0.50
N TYR A 362 -9.67 22.49 -0.10
CA TYR A 362 -10.86 22.22 -0.93
C TYR A 362 -11.95 21.42 -0.19
N PRO A 363 -12.45 21.91 0.97
CA PRO A 363 -13.64 21.34 1.59
C PRO A 363 -14.84 21.49 0.65
N HIS A 364 -15.87 20.66 0.82
CA HIS A 364 -17.08 20.75 0.01
C HIS A 364 -17.71 22.14 0.12
N ASP A 365 -17.70 22.89 -0.97
CA ASP A 365 -18.24 24.25 -1.09
C ASP A 365 -18.77 24.50 -2.51
N PRO A 366 -20.02 24.07 -2.82
CA PRO A 366 -20.60 24.23 -4.15
C PRO A 366 -20.75 25.71 -4.56
N ALA A 367 -20.93 26.63 -3.60
CA ALA A 367 -21.03 28.06 -3.90
C ALA A 367 -19.68 28.61 -4.41
N LYS A 368 -18.59 28.24 -3.77
CA LYS A 368 -17.24 28.59 -4.21
C LYS A 368 -16.90 27.93 -5.54
N ALA A 369 -17.30 26.66 -5.75
CA ALA A 369 -17.15 25.99 -7.03
C ALA A 369 -17.86 26.76 -8.15
N ALA A 370 -19.12 27.16 -7.92
CA ALA A 370 -19.90 27.94 -8.87
C ALA A 370 -19.20 29.28 -9.20
N ALA A 371 -18.75 30.03 -8.19
CA ALA A 371 -18.08 31.32 -8.39
C ALA A 371 -16.76 31.18 -9.20
N LEU A 372 -15.99 30.11 -8.96
CA LEU A 372 -14.77 29.81 -9.73
C LEU A 372 -15.08 29.49 -11.20
N LEU A 373 -16.16 28.71 -11.45
CA LEU A 373 -16.60 28.39 -12.82
C LEU A 373 -17.10 29.64 -13.55
N ASP A 374 -17.84 30.55 -12.86
CA ASP A 374 -18.26 31.81 -13.42
C ASP A 374 -17.06 32.68 -13.78
N ALA A 375 -16.09 32.80 -12.88
CA ALA A 375 -14.83 33.52 -13.13
C ALA A 375 -14.00 32.91 -14.26
N ALA A 376 -14.12 31.59 -14.50
CA ALA A 376 -13.50 30.88 -15.63
C ALA A 376 -14.31 31.02 -16.94
N GLY A 377 -15.46 31.73 -16.92
CA GLY A 377 -16.29 32.00 -18.09
C GLY A 377 -17.29 30.90 -18.44
N TRP A 378 -17.48 29.91 -17.57
CA TRP A 378 -18.47 28.83 -17.75
C TRP A 378 -19.85 29.27 -17.23
N THR A 379 -20.43 30.31 -17.83
CA THR A 379 -21.66 30.98 -17.34
C THR A 379 -22.94 30.54 -18.05
N GLY A 380 -22.85 29.96 -19.25
CA GLY A 380 -24.00 29.40 -19.94
C GLY A 380 -24.45 28.08 -19.35
N ARG A 381 -25.67 27.63 -19.73
CA ARG A 381 -26.21 26.33 -19.32
C ARG A 381 -26.83 25.61 -20.52
N ALA A 382 -26.57 24.33 -20.64
CA ALA A 382 -27.26 23.39 -21.52
C ALA A 382 -28.62 22.99 -20.90
N ALA A 383 -29.45 22.30 -21.68
CA ALA A 383 -30.80 21.88 -21.24
C ALA A 383 -30.78 20.93 -20.03
N ASP A 384 -29.69 20.14 -19.85
CA ASP A 384 -29.50 19.21 -18.74
C ASP A 384 -28.83 19.85 -17.51
N GLY A 385 -28.59 21.17 -17.55
CA GLY A 385 -27.97 21.95 -16.48
C GLY A 385 -26.45 22.03 -16.58
N THR A 386 -25.81 21.31 -17.52
CA THR A 386 -24.35 21.37 -17.73
C THR A 386 -23.93 22.80 -18.10
N ARG A 387 -22.84 23.28 -17.48
CA ARG A 387 -22.29 24.61 -17.80
C ARG A 387 -21.72 24.65 -19.20
N THR A 388 -21.83 25.81 -19.86
CA THR A 388 -21.28 26.01 -21.20
C THR A 388 -20.42 27.27 -21.27
N ARG A 389 -19.42 27.24 -22.17
CA ARG A 389 -18.60 28.39 -22.54
C ARG A 389 -18.37 28.36 -24.04
N ASN A 390 -18.74 29.44 -24.75
CA ASN A 390 -18.66 29.54 -26.23
C ASN A 390 -19.34 28.37 -26.94
N GLY A 391 -20.50 27.92 -26.45
CA GLY A 391 -21.24 26.80 -27.02
C GLY A 391 -20.70 25.39 -26.71
N LYS A 392 -19.61 25.27 -26.00
CA LYS A 392 -19.05 23.97 -25.55
C LYS A 392 -19.48 23.65 -24.13
N GLU A 393 -19.89 22.42 -23.86
CA GLU A 393 -20.23 21.92 -22.54
C GLU A 393 -18.96 21.76 -21.68
N LEU A 394 -19.09 21.99 -20.37
CA LEU A 394 -18.08 21.64 -19.37
C LEU A 394 -18.18 20.13 -19.08
N SER A 395 -17.52 19.35 -19.91
CA SER A 395 -17.46 17.89 -19.80
C SER A 395 -16.02 17.44 -19.57
N VAL A 396 -15.82 16.44 -18.71
CA VAL A 396 -14.51 15.86 -18.38
C VAL A 396 -14.59 14.34 -18.45
N ASP A 397 -13.56 13.74 -19.04
CA ASP A 397 -13.38 12.30 -19.18
C ASP A 397 -12.40 11.78 -18.12
N ILE A 398 -12.87 10.86 -17.26
CA ILE A 398 -12.08 10.27 -16.17
C ILE A 398 -11.83 8.80 -16.45
N VAL A 399 -10.55 8.42 -16.63
CA VAL A 399 -10.14 7.05 -16.89
C VAL A 399 -9.60 6.39 -15.63
N PHE A 400 -9.95 5.13 -15.38
CA PHE A 400 -9.43 4.35 -14.27
C PHE A 400 -9.44 2.84 -14.54
N GLY A 401 -8.41 2.15 -14.06
CA GLY A 401 -8.33 0.69 -14.12
C GLY A 401 -9.23 0.05 -13.05
N LEU A 402 -10.38 -0.49 -13.46
CA LEU A 402 -11.30 -1.16 -12.54
C LEU A 402 -10.72 -2.52 -12.11
N ASN A 403 -10.86 -2.85 -10.83
CA ASN A 403 -10.31 -4.03 -10.16
C ASN A 403 -8.77 -4.15 -10.22
N SER A 404 -8.07 -3.09 -10.67
CA SER A 404 -6.60 -3.04 -10.64
C SER A 404 -6.06 -1.80 -9.91
N ILE A 405 -6.64 -0.64 -10.16
CA ILE A 405 -6.33 0.63 -9.47
C ILE A 405 -7.46 1.03 -8.52
N VAL A 406 -8.69 0.76 -8.92
CA VAL A 406 -9.90 1.15 -8.22
C VAL A 406 -10.76 -0.08 -8.00
N THR A 407 -11.14 -0.36 -6.75
CA THR A 407 -12.08 -1.43 -6.40
C THR A 407 -13.52 -1.05 -6.80
N GLN A 408 -14.48 -1.96 -6.64
CA GLN A 408 -15.90 -1.67 -6.87
C GLN A 408 -16.43 -0.56 -5.94
N GLU A 409 -15.97 -0.55 -4.69
CA GLU A 409 -16.28 0.50 -3.70
C GLU A 409 -15.71 1.84 -4.14
N GLY A 410 -14.47 1.85 -4.64
CA GLY A 410 -13.85 3.06 -5.20
C GLY A 410 -14.60 3.58 -6.43
N ALA A 411 -15.11 2.69 -7.30
CA ALA A 411 -15.95 3.06 -8.42
C ALA A 411 -17.30 3.67 -7.94
N THR A 412 -17.87 3.15 -6.86
CA THR A 412 -19.05 3.72 -6.22
C THR A 412 -18.77 5.13 -5.69
N ALA A 413 -17.63 5.35 -5.03
CA ALA A 413 -17.22 6.69 -4.59
C ALA A 413 -17.09 7.69 -5.77
N LEU A 414 -16.59 7.22 -6.93
CA LEU A 414 -16.54 8.04 -8.16
C LEU A 414 -17.91 8.35 -8.74
N GLN A 415 -18.85 7.41 -8.71
CA GLN A 415 -20.23 7.64 -9.15
C GLN A 415 -20.94 8.68 -8.26
N ASN A 416 -20.72 8.63 -6.94
CA ASN A 416 -21.19 9.64 -6.00
C ASN A 416 -20.59 11.02 -6.31
N LEU A 417 -19.27 11.09 -6.56
CA LEU A 417 -18.59 12.31 -6.98
C LEU A 417 -19.17 12.83 -8.30
N GLN A 418 -19.37 11.97 -9.31
CA GLN A 418 -19.99 12.33 -10.60
C GLN A 418 -21.36 12.98 -10.39
N ALA A 419 -22.21 12.40 -9.54
CA ALA A 419 -23.53 12.93 -9.25
C ALA A 419 -23.46 14.31 -8.59
N GLN A 420 -22.58 14.51 -7.61
CA GLN A 420 -22.43 15.79 -6.89
C GLN A 420 -21.85 16.90 -7.77
N VAL A 421 -20.80 16.63 -8.54
CA VAL A 421 -20.21 17.68 -9.40
C VAL A 421 -21.14 18.12 -10.52
N LYS A 422 -22.09 17.25 -10.93
CA LYS A 422 -23.16 17.58 -11.86
C LYS A 422 -24.07 18.72 -11.34
N GLU A 423 -24.31 18.78 -10.04
CA GLU A 423 -25.09 19.88 -9.41
C GLU A 423 -24.41 21.24 -9.61
N SER A 424 -23.08 21.27 -9.66
CA SER A 424 -22.29 22.46 -10.01
C SER A 424 -22.24 22.72 -11.52
N GLY A 425 -22.82 21.83 -12.34
CA GLY A 425 -22.85 21.91 -13.79
C GLY A 425 -21.63 21.36 -14.50
N ILE A 426 -20.88 20.48 -13.86
CA ILE A 426 -19.75 19.74 -14.46
C ILE A 426 -20.25 18.36 -14.86
N LYS A 427 -20.19 18.04 -16.15
CA LYS A 427 -20.49 16.71 -16.68
C LYS A 427 -19.25 15.84 -16.58
N VAL A 428 -19.36 14.70 -15.91
CA VAL A 428 -18.26 13.71 -15.81
C VAL A 428 -18.65 12.47 -16.60
N ASN A 429 -17.76 11.99 -17.44
CA ASN A 429 -17.85 10.69 -18.11
C ASN A 429 -16.83 9.76 -17.43
N LEU A 430 -17.30 8.68 -16.82
CA LEU A 430 -16.47 7.67 -16.17
C LEU A 430 -16.14 6.57 -17.19
N HIS A 431 -14.83 6.31 -17.38
CA HIS A 431 -14.31 5.30 -18.30
C HIS A 431 -13.55 4.21 -17.51
N PRO A 432 -14.26 3.19 -16.95
CA PRO A 432 -13.61 2.04 -16.38
C PRO A 432 -12.98 1.20 -17.50
N VAL A 433 -11.71 0.85 -17.34
CA VAL A 433 -10.95 0.03 -18.30
C VAL A 433 -10.33 -1.16 -17.61
N THR A 434 -9.96 -2.18 -18.39
CA THR A 434 -9.27 -3.36 -17.87
C THR A 434 -7.83 -3.02 -17.46
N GLN A 435 -7.22 -3.88 -16.62
CA GLN A 435 -5.81 -3.73 -16.24
C GLN A 435 -4.89 -3.69 -17.48
N SER A 436 -5.09 -4.59 -18.43
CA SER A 436 -4.29 -4.65 -19.66
C SER A 436 -4.41 -3.36 -20.47
N GLU A 437 -5.60 -2.83 -20.64
CA GLU A 437 -5.84 -1.58 -21.35
C GLU A 437 -5.22 -0.39 -20.62
N PHE A 438 -5.38 -0.33 -19.28
CA PHE A 438 -4.85 0.76 -18.47
C PHE A 438 -3.32 0.88 -18.58
N PHE A 439 -2.62 -0.25 -18.58
CA PHE A 439 -1.15 -0.30 -18.66
C PHE A 439 -0.61 -0.47 -20.09
N SER A 440 -1.46 -0.50 -21.10
CA SER A 440 -1.04 -0.67 -22.52
C SER A 440 -0.29 0.52 -23.12
N GLY A 441 -0.30 1.69 -22.43
CA GLY A 441 0.19 2.95 -22.97
C GLY A 441 -0.87 3.76 -23.74
N THR A 442 -2.09 3.26 -23.93
CA THR A 442 -3.20 3.96 -24.58
C THR A 442 -3.47 5.32 -23.94
N TYR A 443 -3.30 5.41 -22.62
CA TYR A 443 -3.55 6.63 -21.83
C TYR A 443 -2.23 7.32 -21.41
N SER A 444 -1.21 7.30 -22.26
CA SER A 444 0.08 7.94 -21.99
C SER A 444 0.25 9.33 -22.60
N THR A 445 -0.68 9.75 -23.49
CA THR A 445 -0.64 11.06 -24.15
C THR A 445 -1.61 12.05 -23.53
N PRO A 446 -1.33 13.38 -23.58
CA PRO A 446 -2.17 14.37 -22.93
C PRO A 446 -3.58 14.52 -23.52
N ASP A 447 -3.82 14.07 -24.72
CA ASP A 447 -5.12 14.14 -25.42
C ASP A 447 -6.01 12.91 -25.15
N SER A 448 -5.56 11.95 -24.34
CA SER A 448 -6.27 10.69 -24.12
C SER A 448 -7.23 10.72 -22.92
N TYR A 449 -7.19 11.72 -22.05
CA TYR A 449 -8.10 11.90 -20.89
C TYR A 449 -8.04 13.32 -20.32
N ASP A 450 -9.06 13.73 -19.56
CA ASP A 450 -9.05 14.94 -18.75
C ASP A 450 -8.55 14.67 -17.30
N ALA A 451 -8.86 13.49 -16.76
CA ALA A 451 -8.32 13.03 -15.49
C ALA A 451 -8.08 11.52 -15.47
N GLN A 452 -7.12 11.09 -14.67
CA GLN A 452 -6.79 9.67 -14.47
C GLN A 452 -6.66 9.37 -12.98
N LEU A 453 -7.24 8.23 -12.52
CA LEU A 453 -6.99 7.74 -11.18
C LEU A 453 -5.71 6.92 -11.14
N GLY A 454 -4.99 7.07 -10.03
CA GLY A 454 -3.84 6.26 -9.74
C GLY A 454 -3.40 6.37 -8.29
N TYR A 455 -2.62 5.40 -7.85
CA TYR A 455 -1.88 5.41 -6.60
C TYR A 455 -0.47 4.89 -6.84
N TRP A 456 0.42 5.05 -5.86
CA TRP A 456 1.75 4.46 -5.91
C TRP A 456 2.29 4.27 -4.50
N THR A 457 2.48 3.02 -4.10
CA THR A 457 3.04 2.69 -2.79
C THR A 457 4.50 3.12 -2.70
N SER A 458 4.85 3.79 -1.62
CA SER A 458 6.22 4.21 -1.36
C SER A 458 6.41 4.53 0.11
N PRO A 459 7.43 4.01 0.77
CA PRO A 459 7.67 4.24 2.20
C PRO A 459 8.20 5.66 2.51
N HIS A 460 8.22 6.59 1.55
CA HIS A 460 8.70 7.96 1.74
C HIS A 460 8.09 8.95 0.76
N ALA A 461 8.03 10.24 1.12
CA ALA A 461 7.49 11.31 0.29
C ALA A 461 8.31 11.62 -0.99
N GLY A 462 9.46 10.99 -1.19
CA GLY A 462 10.22 11.07 -2.43
C GLY A 462 9.45 10.57 -3.66
N ILE A 463 8.35 9.85 -3.47
CA ILE A 463 7.39 9.50 -4.54
C ILE A 463 6.88 10.73 -5.30
N LEU A 464 6.86 11.90 -4.69
CA LEU A 464 6.53 13.16 -5.36
C LEU A 464 7.43 13.44 -6.56
N TYR A 465 8.71 13.04 -6.50
CA TYR A 465 9.61 13.18 -7.65
C TYR A 465 9.16 12.33 -8.83
N ILE A 466 8.81 11.10 -8.59
CA ILE A 466 8.32 10.18 -9.63
C ILE A 466 7.04 10.74 -10.26
N ASN A 467 6.10 11.21 -9.45
CA ASN A 467 4.78 11.65 -9.90
C ASN A 467 4.76 13.05 -10.54
N PHE A 468 5.75 13.91 -10.25
CA PHE A 468 5.72 15.32 -10.68
C PHE A 468 6.99 15.81 -11.37
N ARG A 469 8.03 14.97 -11.56
CA ARG A 469 9.12 15.34 -12.47
C ARG A 469 8.58 15.52 -13.88
N GLU A 470 9.32 16.26 -14.70
CA GLU A 470 8.90 16.61 -16.06
C GLU A 470 8.34 15.42 -16.85
N ASN A 471 7.22 15.63 -17.52
CA ASN A 471 6.68 14.75 -18.55
C ASN A 471 6.53 15.54 -19.85
N THR A 472 7.46 15.38 -20.77
CA THR A 472 7.51 16.04 -22.06
C THR A 472 7.86 15.03 -23.15
N ALA A 473 7.62 15.38 -24.41
CA ALA A 473 8.00 14.52 -25.53
C ALA A 473 9.52 14.19 -25.55
N ALA A 474 10.38 15.12 -25.05
CA ALA A 474 11.81 14.90 -24.96
C ALA A 474 12.24 14.10 -23.72
N LYS A 475 11.41 14.11 -22.67
CA LYS A 475 11.62 13.40 -21.39
C LYS A 475 10.31 12.79 -20.93
N PRO A 476 9.89 11.66 -21.50
CA PRO A 476 8.65 11.02 -21.10
C PRO A 476 8.69 10.55 -19.63
N ASN A 477 7.61 10.79 -18.92
CA ASN A 477 7.41 10.30 -17.56
C ASN A 477 5.93 9.91 -17.36
N ASN A 478 5.58 8.70 -17.70
CA ASN A 478 4.20 8.20 -17.63
C ASN A 478 3.63 8.18 -16.20
N ALA A 479 4.48 8.32 -15.17
CA ALA A 479 4.01 8.46 -13.78
C ALA A 479 3.48 9.87 -13.46
N ASN A 480 3.90 10.92 -14.21
CA ASN A 480 3.31 12.25 -14.14
C ASN A 480 2.07 12.34 -15.03
N THR A 481 0.98 11.78 -14.58
CA THR A 481 -0.31 11.74 -15.29
C THR A 481 -1.06 13.08 -15.26
N THR A 482 -0.53 14.09 -14.57
CA THR A 482 -1.07 15.47 -14.56
C THR A 482 -0.52 16.32 -15.70
N PHE A 483 0.58 15.93 -16.30
CA PHE A 483 1.39 16.74 -17.24
C PHE A 483 1.77 18.12 -16.66
N TYR A 484 1.70 18.27 -15.34
CA TYR A 484 2.10 19.51 -14.67
C TYR A 484 3.62 19.60 -14.63
N ASN A 485 4.16 20.48 -15.46
CA ASN A 485 5.60 20.67 -15.61
C ASN A 485 6.01 22.02 -14.96
N ASN A 486 6.27 22.01 -13.65
CA ASN A 486 6.72 23.20 -12.93
C ASN A 486 8.15 22.98 -12.40
N PRO A 487 9.17 23.66 -12.99
CA PRO A 487 10.58 23.50 -12.60
C PRO A 487 10.83 23.85 -11.13
N GLN A 488 10.08 24.80 -10.54
CA GLN A 488 10.25 25.20 -9.15
C GLN A 488 9.78 24.10 -8.20
N VAL A 489 8.63 23.46 -8.49
CA VAL A 489 8.14 22.31 -7.71
C VAL A 489 9.14 21.16 -7.78
N VAL A 490 9.62 20.83 -8.98
CA VAL A 490 10.61 19.77 -9.20
C VAL A 490 11.92 20.09 -8.47
N SER A 491 12.39 21.34 -8.50
CA SER A 491 13.57 21.77 -7.74
C SER A 491 13.37 21.60 -6.23
N THR A 492 12.22 22.03 -5.70
CA THR A 492 11.89 21.86 -4.27
C THR A 492 11.89 20.38 -3.85
N ILE A 493 11.37 19.49 -4.71
CA ILE A 493 11.40 18.05 -4.43
C ILE A 493 12.83 17.50 -4.49
N ARG A 494 13.67 17.95 -5.43
CA ARG A 494 15.09 17.56 -5.50
C ARG A 494 15.87 18.02 -4.27
N ASP A 495 15.58 19.23 -3.76
CA ASP A 495 16.18 19.72 -2.51
C ASP A 495 15.81 18.80 -1.33
N ALA A 496 14.55 18.32 -1.28
CA ALA A 496 14.14 17.33 -0.28
C ALA A 496 14.92 16.01 -0.42
N LEU A 497 15.05 15.48 -1.64
CA LEU A 497 15.77 14.22 -1.91
C LEU A 497 17.26 14.31 -1.55
N SER A 498 17.87 15.49 -1.67
CA SER A 498 19.28 15.73 -1.36
C SER A 498 19.52 16.36 0.01
N ALA A 499 18.49 16.56 0.83
CA ALA A 499 18.61 17.16 2.16
C ALA A 499 19.52 16.35 3.10
N GLY A 500 20.22 17.04 3.99
CA GLY A 500 21.16 16.44 4.93
C GLY A 500 20.51 15.73 6.11
N THR A 501 19.29 16.14 6.46
CA THR A 501 18.51 15.60 7.58
C THR A 501 17.06 15.34 7.17
N THR A 502 16.41 14.44 7.87
CA THR A 502 14.97 14.15 7.67
C THR A 502 14.11 15.40 7.89
N GLU A 503 14.44 16.23 8.88
CA GLU A 503 13.71 17.45 9.17
C GLU A 503 13.77 18.44 7.99
N GLN A 504 14.97 18.64 7.42
CA GLN A 504 15.13 19.49 6.22
C GLN A 504 14.35 18.92 5.03
N ALA A 505 14.44 17.59 4.80
CA ALA A 505 13.70 16.91 3.75
C ALA A 505 12.19 17.14 3.90
N ASN A 506 11.64 16.93 5.11
CA ASN A 506 10.23 17.11 5.40
C ASN A 506 9.77 18.56 5.18
N GLY A 507 10.60 19.55 5.52
CA GLY A 507 10.32 20.96 5.23
C GLY A 507 10.22 21.25 3.72
N TYR A 508 11.05 20.63 2.90
CA TYR A 508 10.97 20.75 1.45
C TYR A 508 9.75 19.98 0.89
N TYR A 509 9.50 18.76 1.36
CA TYR A 509 8.31 18.00 0.94
C TYR A 509 7.01 18.73 1.29
N ALA A 510 6.91 19.34 2.47
CA ALA A 510 5.74 20.13 2.86
C ALA A 510 5.50 21.31 1.91
N ARG A 511 6.57 22.04 1.51
CA ARG A 511 6.45 23.11 0.53
C ARG A 511 6.01 22.62 -0.84
N ALA A 512 6.55 21.50 -1.33
CA ALA A 512 6.16 20.93 -2.61
C ALA A 512 4.69 20.52 -2.59
N GLN A 513 4.22 19.85 -1.52
CA GLN A 513 2.82 19.45 -1.35
C GLN A 513 1.89 20.67 -1.32
N GLN A 514 2.28 21.76 -0.64
CA GLN A 514 1.50 23.00 -0.64
C GLN A 514 1.40 23.59 -2.05
N GLN A 515 2.52 23.69 -2.79
CA GLN A 515 2.51 24.19 -4.17
C GLN A 515 1.62 23.37 -5.09
N LEU A 516 1.63 22.04 -4.95
CA LEU A 516 0.77 21.13 -5.73
C LEU A 516 -0.69 21.29 -5.35
N SER A 517 -0.99 21.46 -4.06
CA SER A 517 -2.35 21.74 -3.58
C SER A 517 -2.87 23.07 -4.09
N ASP A 518 -2.10 24.16 -3.99
CA ASP A 518 -2.49 25.50 -4.47
C ASP A 518 -2.88 25.48 -5.96
N GLU A 519 -2.23 24.65 -6.75
CA GLU A 519 -2.50 24.47 -8.18
C GLU A 519 -3.63 23.49 -8.48
N ALA A 520 -4.12 22.76 -7.46
CA ALA A 520 -5.15 21.74 -7.58
C ALA A 520 -4.88 20.74 -8.72
N VAL A 521 -3.63 20.28 -8.86
CA VAL A 521 -3.24 19.36 -9.94
C VAL A 521 -3.63 17.92 -9.64
N ALA A 522 -3.86 17.60 -8.37
CA ALA A 522 -4.30 16.30 -7.91
C ALA A 522 -5.39 16.49 -6.85
N VAL A 523 -6.41 15.65 -6.88
CA VAL A 523 -7.52 15.65 -5.93
C VAL A 523 -7.50 14.32 -5.19
N GLY A 524 -7.11 14.34 -3.91
CA GLY A 524 -7.04 13.15 -3.07
C GLY A 524 -8.43 12.56 -2.80
N LEU A 525 -8.51 11.24 -2.78
CA LEU A 525 -9.73 10.49 -2.48
C LEU A 525 -9.54 9.65 -1.23
N TYR A 526 -8.89 8.50 -1.33
CA TYR A 526 -8.75 7.56 -0.22
C TYR A 526 -7.39 6.90 -0.18
N ALA A 527 -7.02 6.42 1.00
CA ALA A 527 -5.78 5.68 1.19
C ALA A 527 -5.85 4.32 0.50
N GLN A 528 -4.77 3.92 -0.16
CA GLN A 528 -4.58 2.52 -0.49
C GLN A 528 -4.46 1.75 0.83
N THR A 529 -5.35 0.79 1.02
CA THR A 529 -5.47 0.07 2.29
C THR A 529 -5.48 -1.42 2.01
N SER A 530 -4.46 -2.12 2.49
CA SER A 530 -4.43 -3.59 2.46
C SER A 530 -5.19 -4.15 3.66
N THR A 531 -5.99 -5.17 3.42
CA THR A 531 -6.71 -5.90 4.48
C THR A 531 -6.48 -7.38 4.33
N ILE A 532 -6.25 -8.08 5.44
CA ILE A 532 -6.22 -9.54 5.50
C ILE A 532 -7.09 -10.04 6.63
N ALA A 533 -7.69 -11.21 6.45
CA ALA A 533 -8.33 -11.96 7.51
C ALA A 533 -7.89 -13.42 7.45
N SER A 534 -7.59 -14.01 8.60
CA SER A 534 -7.16 -15.40 8.69
C SER A 534 -7.91 -16.14 9.80
N ARG A 535 -8.06 -17.43 9.64
CA ARG A 535 -8.63 -18.31 10.67
C ARG A 535 -7.94 -18.11 12.01
N PRO A 536 -8.65 -18.29 13.14
CA PRO A 536 -8.07 -18.10 14.46
C PRO A 536 -6.89 -19.00 14.80
N ASP A 537 -6.80 -20.20 14.20
CA ASP A 537 -5.72 -21.17 14.34
C ASP A 537 -4.50 -20.88 13.45
N LEU A 538 -4.63 -20.03 12.41
CA LEU A 538 -3.49 -19.53 11.65
C LEU A 538 -2.89 -18.30 12.34
N LYS A 539 -1.69 -18.45 12.87
CA LYS A 539 -0.93 -17.42 13.59
C LYS A 539 0.24 -16.92 12.76
N GLY A 540 0.81 -15.78 13.13
CA GLY A 540 2.05 -15.28 12.54
C GLY A 540 1.90 -14.62 11.17
N LEU A 541 0.76 -14.70 10.49
CA LEU A 541 0.50 -13.93 9.27
C LEU A 541 0.33 -12.45 9.61
N TRP A 542 1.04 -11.57 8.91
CA TRP A 542 1.00 -10.12 9.12
C TRP A 542 1.27 -9.35 7.82
N LEU A 543 0.99 -8.04 7.82
CA LEU A 543 1.26 -7.13 6.70
C LEU A 543 2.55 -6.34 6.96
N GLU A 544 3.49 -6.35 6.02
CA GLU A 544 4.76 -5.64 6.17
C GLU A 544 4.60 -4.14 5.86
N ALA A 545 5.50 -3.32 6.43
CA ALA A 545 5.34 -1.87 6.51
C ALA A 545 5.71 -1.10 5.24
N SER A 546 6.47 -1.68 4.30
CA SER A 546 6.93 -0.91 3.14
C SER A 546 5.85 -0.75 2.07
N GLN A 547 4.99 -1.76 1.91
CA GLN A 547 3.98 -1.83 0.85
C GLN A 547 2.65 -2.47 1.30
N GLY A 548 2.55 -2.96 2.55
CA GLY A 548 1.35 -3.62 3.07
C GLY A 548 1.14 -5.03 2.52
N GLU A 549 2.21 -5.76 2.30
CA GLU A 549 2.19 -7.11 1.73
C GLU A 549 2.07 -8.19 2.80
N PRO A 550 1.38 -9.33 2.52
CA PRO A 550 1.28 -10.42 3.48
C PRO A 550 2.62 -11.16 3.62
N VAL A 551 3.07 -11.37 4.86
CA VAL A 551 4.27 -12.14 5.19
C VAL A 551 3.87 -13.52 5.67
N PHE A 552 4.15 -14.55 4.86
CA PHE A 552 3.86 -15.96 5.14
C PHE A 552 5.02 -16.68 5.84
N HIS A 553 6.22 -16.11 5.83
CA HIS A 553 7.42 -16.72 6.44
C HIS A 553 7.19 -17.04 7.92
N ASP A 554 6.56 -16.13 8.65
CA ASP A 554 6.30 -16.26 10.09
C ASP A 554 4.99 -16.99 10.42
N ALA A 555 4.22 -17.38 9.39
CA ALA A 555 2.90 -17.98 9.58
C ALA A 555 2.98 -19.47 9.95
N TYR A 556 2.11 -19.90 10.88
CA TYR A 556 2.01 -21.29 11.34
C TYR A 556 0.61 -21.60 11.85
N PHE A 557 0.23 -22.88 11.79
CA PHE A 557 -1.00 -23.37 12.40
C PHE A 557 -0.79 -23.73 13.88
N THR A 558 -1.86 -23.66 14.67
CA THR A 558 -1.92 -24.17 16.05
C THR A 558 -2.96 -25.26 16.17
N GLU A 559 -2.74 -26.22 17.13
CA GLU A 559 -3.73 -27.23 17.47
C GLU A 559 -4.99 -26.62 18.10
#